data_1290ebbed067325db9ea38c8d6f5cd8f
#
_entry.id   1290ebbed067325db9ea38c8d6f5cd8f
#
_cell.length_a   1.000
_cell.length_b   1.000
_cell.length_c   1.000
_cell.angle_alpha   90.00
_cell.angle_beta   90.00
_cell.angle_gamma   90.00
#
_symmetry.space_group_name_H-M   'P 1'
#
loop_
_entity.id
_entity.type
_entity.pdbx_description
1 polymer ?
#
loop_
_entity_poly.entity_id
_entity_poly.type
_entity_poly.pdbx_seq_one_letter_code
_entity_poly.pdbx_strand_id
1 'polypeptide(L)'
;KYMPKNYNDIYANGPITMGAAIAYSDNTYAIKTNLFMGEKNLLNMSKRLGIKSNLKPVPSLALGTGEISMIEMAEAYSSFANMGYKIESHFIDKVLDKDGNILYKYNNVKDSILNSNLTYILSEMLTYTYDQAFIDYSYPTLINLYPKTTQKYAIKSGTTDTDMWIIGYNKKSVLAIWNGYDDNKVITSKNGYHKDIWIDTMESYLKQTK
;
A
#
# COMPACT_ATOMS: atom_id res chain seq x y z
N LYS A 1 -25.88 10.40 -10.46
CA LYS A 1 -24.75 11.11 -9.83
C LYS A 1 -24.03 10.09 -8.94
N TYR A 2 -22.72 9.84 -9.19
CA TYR A 2 -21.93 8.97 -8.34
C TYR A 2 -21.73 9.61 -6.96
N MET A 3 -22.13 8.91 -5.90
CA MET A 3 -22.04 9.40 -4.51
C MET A 3 -21.32 8.33 -3.67
N PRO A 4 -20.00 8.43 -3.54
CA PRO A 4 -19.23 7.52 -2.72
C PRO A 4 -19.60 7.70 -1.25
N LYS A 5 -19.56 6.58 -0.50
CA LYS A 5 -19.79 6.57 0.94
C LYS A 5 -18.51 6.19 1.68
N ASN A 6 -18.32 6.76 2.85
CA ASN A 6 -17.32 6.29 3.79
C ASN A 6 -17.81 5.03 4.52
N TYR A 7 -16.88 4.29 5.09
CA TYR A 7 -17.20 3.12 5.90
C TYR A 7 -18.11 3.51 7.08
N ASN A 8 -19.17 2.76 7.28
CA ASN A 8 -20.21 3.01 8.30
C ASN A 8 -20.89 4.40 8.20
N ASP A 9 -20.86 5.03 7.03
CA ASP A 9 -21.42 6.38 6.83
C ASP A 9 -20.87 7.44 7.82
N ILE A 10 -19.60 7.29 8.26
CA ILE A 10 -18.92 8.23 9.15
C ILE A 10 -18.25 9.33 8.31
N TYR A 11 -18.53 10.59 8.61
CA TYR A 11 -18.02 11.76 7.89
C TYR A 11 -17.51 12.82 8.86
N ALA A 12 -16.47 13.55 8.45
CA ALA A 12 -15.92 14.67 9.23
C ALA A 12 -16.88 15.85 9.35
N ASN A 13 -17.87 15.97 8.43
CA ASN A 13 -18.78 17.12 8.29
C ASN A 13 -18.05 18.47 8.11
N GLY A 14 -16.81 18.46 7.66
CA GLY A 14 -15.96 19.64 7.44
C GLY A 14 -14.68 19.28 6.67
N PRO A 15 -13.79 20.28 6.47
CA PRO A 15 -12.48 20.06 5.87
C PRO A 15 -11.60 19.16 6.75
N ILE A 16 -10.86 18.25 6.11
CA ILE A 16 -9.83 17.43 6.76
C ILE A 16 -8.50 17.53 6.01
N THR A 17 -7.41 17.26 6.71
CA THR A 17 -6.09 17.20 6.08
C THR A 17 -5.93 15.92 5.27
N MET A 18 -4.99 15.91 4.32
CA MET A 18 -4.64 14.68 3.57
C MET A 18 -4.15 13.57 4.52
N GLY A 19 -3.37 13.92 5.55
CA GLY A 19 -2.92 12.95 6.55
C GLY A 19 -4.07 12.28 7.29
N ALA A 20 -5.07 13.04 7.72
CA ALA A 20 -6.28 12.51 8.33
C ALA A 20 -7.08 11.63 7.36
N ALA A 21 -7.23 12.07 6.11
CA ALA A 21 -7.91 11.28 5.07
C ALA A 21 -7.23 9.92 4.82
N ILE A 22 -5.90 9.87 4.85
CA ILE A 22 -5.13 8.63 4.73
C ILE A 22 -5.31 7.76 5.98
N ALA A 23 -5.24 8.36 7.18
CA ALA A 23 -5.40 7.65 8.46
C ALA A 23 -6.75 6.92 8.54
N TYR A 24 -7.82 7.59 8.13
CA TYR A 24 -9.19 7.03 8.17
C TYR A 24 -9.58 6.26 6.91
N SER A 25 -8.75 6.32 5.87
CA SER A 25 -9.11 5.79 4.54
C SER A 25 -10.41 6.40 4.00
N ASP A 26 -10.51 7.75 4.06
CA ASP A 26 -11.71 8.48 3.66
C ASP A 26 -11.96 8.37 2.15
N ASN A 27 -13.04 7.66 1.79
CA ASN A 27 -13.41 7.41 0.40
C ASN A 27 -13.81 8.69 -0.32
N THR A 28 -14.52 9.59 0.37
CA THR A 28 -15.02 10.83 -0.25
C THR A 28 -13.87 11.77 -0.57
N TYR A 29 -12.86 11.84 0.31
CA TYR A 29 -11.64 12.60 0.06
C TYR A 29 -10.85 12.02 -1.12
N ALA A 30 -10.63 10.71 -1.14
CA ALA A 30 -9.88 10.02 -2.19
C ALA A 30 -10.51 10.26 -3.57
N ILE A 31 -11.84 10.12 -3.70
CA ILE A 31 -12.54 10.35 -4.96
C ILE A 31 -12.52 11.81 -5.38
N LYS A 32 -12.78 12.74 -4.45
CA LYS A 32 -12.71 14.19 -4.76
C LYS A 32 -11.31 14.58 -5.24
N THR A 33 -10.27 14.05 -4.60
CA THR A 33 -8.88 14.28 -5.00
C THR A 33 -8.61 13.71 -6.41
N ASN A 34 -9.04 12.48 -6.69
CA ASN A 34 -8.89 11.88 -8.02
C ASN A 34 -9.59 12.70 -9.12
N LEU A 35 -10.82 13.13 -8.88
CA LEU A 35 -11.56 13.98 -9.80
C LEU A 35 -10.90 15.36 -9.99
N PHE A 36 -10.38 15.96 -8.92
CA PHE A 36 -9.68 17.26 -8.97
C PHE A 36 -8.39 17.17 -9.78
N MET A 37 -7.61 16.11 -9.57
CA MET A 37 -6.37 15.89 -10.33
C MET A 37 -6.61 15.41 -11.76
N GLY A 38 -7.76 14.80 -12.02
CA GLY A 38 -8.07 14.10 -13.27
C GLY A 38 -7.68 12.61 -13.22
N GLU A 39 -8.63 11.75 -13.50
CA GLU A 39 -8.57 10.28 -13.36
C GLU A 39 -7.40 9.64 -14.14
N LYS A 40 -7.03 10.23 -15.29
CA LYS A 40 -5.90 9.77 -16.11
C LYS A 40 -4.56 9.94 -15.39
N ASN A 41 -4.43 10.91 -14.47
CA ASN A 41 -3.17 11.13 -13.75
C ASN A 41 -2.89 10.02 -12.74
N LEU A 42 -3.93 9.49 -12.07
CA LEU A 42 -3.78 8.31 -11.21
C LEU A 42 -3.37 7.08 -12.04
N LEU A 43 -4.03 6.85 -13.19
CA LEU A 43 -3.65 5.76 -14.10
C LEU A 43 -2.20 5.89 -14.59
N ASN A 44 -1.78 7.09 -14.98
CA ASN A 44 -0.41 7.31 -15.45
C ASN A 44 0.62 7.10 -14.33
N MET A 45 0.29 7.51 -13.10
CA MET A 45 1.15 7.26 -11.95
C MET A 45 1.25 5.78 -11.63
N SER A 46 0.15 5.03 -11.68
CA SER A 46 0.16 3.57 -11.50
C SER A 46 1.09 2.88 -12.50
N LYS A 47 1.04 3.28 -13.77
CA LYS A 47 1.95 2.77 -14.81
C LYS A 47 3.43 3.10 -14.52
N ARG A 48 3.71 4.33 -14.06
CA ARG A 48 5.07 4.73 -13.66
C ARG A 48 5.61 3.89 -12.50
N LEU A 49 4.73 3.52 -11.58
CA LEU A 49 5.05 2.64 -10.44
C LEU A 49 5.23 1.16 -10.87
N GLY A 50 5.03 0.84 -12.14
CA GLY A 50 5.24 -0.51 -12.68
C GLY A 50 3.99 -1.38 -12.77
N ILE A 51 2.81 -0.86 -12.47
CA ILE A 51 1.56 -1.60 -12.58
C ILE A 51 1.23 -1.79 -14.06
N LYS A 52 1.14 -3.04 -14.49
CA LYS A 52 0.86 -3.49 -15.86
C LYS A 52 -0.59 -3.93 -16.05
N SER A 53 -1.28 -4.21 -14.94
CA SER A 53 -2.69 -4.58 -14.92
C SER A 53 -3.55 -3.55 -15.65
N ASN A 54 -4.62 -4.01 -16.31
CA ASN A 54 -5.47 -3.18 -17.16
C ASN A 54 -6.44 -2.33 -16.34
N LEU A 55 -5.97 -1.22 -15.80
CA LEU A 55 -6.75 -0.27 -15.03
C LEU A 55 -7.54 0.69 -15.93
N LYS A 56 -8.72 1.12 -15.48
CA LYS A 56 -9.55 2.10 -16.17
C LYS A 56 -9.53 3.45 -15.43
N PRO A 57 -9.44 4.59 -16.14
CA PRO A 57 -9.49 5.91 -15.53
C PRO A 57 -10.95 6.27 -15.16
N VAL A 58 -11.37 5.81 -14.00
CA VAL A 58 -12.72 6.03 -13.46
C VAL A 58 -12.60 6.63 -12.04
N PRO A 59 -13.60 7.37 -11.54
CA PRO A 59 -13.57 7.97 -10.20
C PRO A 59 -13.22 6.97 -9.10
N SER A 60 -13.80 5.78 -9.16
CA SER A 60 -13.61 4.72 -8.15
C SER A 60 -12.23 4.07 -8.17
N LEU A 61 -11.38 4.31 -9.18
CA LEU A 61 -10.01 3.78 -9.20
C LEU A 61 -9.23 4.21 -7.93
N ALA A 62 -9.49 5.42 -7.42
CA ALA A 62 -8.89 5.89 -6.17
C ALA A 62 -9.29 5.08 -4.92
N LEU A 63 -10.33 4.27 -5.00
CA LEU A 63 -10.75 3.36 -3.94
C LEU A 63 -10.18 1.95 -4.11
N GLY A 64 -9.36 1.71 -5.13
CA GLY A 64 -8.79 0.40 -5.39
C GLY A 64 -9.73 -0.58 -6.07
N THR A 65 -10.68 -0.10 -6.89
CA THR A 65 -11.62 -0.98 -7.63
C THR A 65 -11.00 -1.68 -8.84
N GLY A 66 -9.71 -1.42 -9.13
CA GLY A 66 -8.99 -2.11 -10.19
C GLY A 66 -8.35 -3.40 -9.68
N GLU A 67 -8.42 -4.46 -10.49
CA GLU A 67 -7.73 -5.72 -10.21
C GLU A 67 -6.23 -5.56 -10.48
N ILE A 68 -5.40 -5.82 -9.47
CA ILE A 68 -3.94 -5.70 -9.52
C ILE A 68 -3.34 -6.93 -8.85
N SER A 69 -2.29 -7.49 -9.43
CA SER A 69 -1.60 -8.61 -8.79
C SER A 69 -0.84 -8.17 -7.53
N MET A 70 -0.69 -9.10 -6.58
CA MET A 70 -0.01 -8.83 -5.32
C MET A 70 1.45 -8.39 -5.56
N ILE A 71 2.13 -8.99 -6.53
CA ILE A 71 3.52 -8.66 -6.85
C ILE A 71 3.65 -7.23 -7.41
N GLU A 72 2.74 -6.81 -8.30
CA GLU A 72 2.75 -5.44 -8.82
C GLU A 72 2.53 -4.40 -7.71
N MET A 73 1.65 -4.69 -6.76
CA MET A 73 1.45 -3.82 -5.61
C MET A 73 2.67 -3.78 -4.70
N ALA A 74 3.32 -4.92 -4.44
CA ALA A 74 4.54 -4.97 -3.65
C ALA A 74 5.69 -4.21 -4.32
N GLU A 75 5.86 -4.32 -5.64
CA GLU A 75 6.84 -3.54 -6.41
C GLU A 75 6.57 -2.04 -6.37
N ALA A 76 5.31 -1.63 -6.52
CA ALA A 76 4.90 -0.23 -6.42
C ALA A 76 5.25 0.35 -5.04
N TYR A 77 4.91 -0.37 -3.96
CA TYR A 77 5.24 0.04 -2.58
C TYR A 77 6.74 -0.02 -2.29
N SER A 78 7.48 -0.94 -2.93
CA SER A 78 8.94 -0.97 -2.85
C SER A 78 9.58 0.30 -3.39
N SER A 79 8.97 0.93 -4.40
CA SER A 79 9.42 2.23 -4.88
C SER A 79 9.29 3.33 -3.83
N PHE A 80 8.25 3.30 -2.99
CA PHE A 80 8.14 4.22 -1.86
C PHE A 80 9.16 3.91 -0.77
N ALA A 81 9.33 2.64 -0.41
CA ALA A 81 10.34 2.20 0.57
C ALA A 81 11.76 2.61 0.14
N ASN A 82 12.03 2.61 -1.16
CA ASN A 82 13.30 2.96 -1.78
C ASN A 82 13.38 4.44 -2.21
N MET A 83 12.67 5.33 -1.51
CA MET A 83 12.75 6.78 -1.68
C MET A 83 12.47 7.27 -3.11
N GLY A 84 11.59 6.57 -3.84
CA GLY A 84 11.16 6.94 -5.19
C GLY A 84 11.93 6.28 -6.33
N TYR A 85 12.87 5.39 -6.03
CA TYR A 85 13.53 4.58 -7.03
C TYR A 85 12.76 3.28 -7.27
N LYS A 86 12.50 2.99 -8.55
CA LYS A 86 11.80 1.76 -8.96
C LYS A 86 12.59 0.52 -8.55
N ILE A 87 11.87 -0.49 -8.11
CA ILE A 87 12.40 -1.83 -7.85
C ILE A 87 11.60 -2.81 -8.70
N GLU A 88 12.30 -3.70 -9.37
CA GLU A 88 11.73 -4.87 -10.03
C GLU A 88 12.13 -6.11 -9.26
N SER A 89 11.14 -6.89 -8.87
CA SER A 89 11.38 -8.14 -8.13
C SER A 89 12.10 -9.17 -9.00
N HIS A 90 13.02 -9.90 -8.41
CA HIS A 90 13.72 -11.01 -9.06
C HIS A 90 14.04 -12.08 -8.01
N PHE A 91 14.17 -13.31 -8.46
CA PHE A 91 14.47 -14.46 -7.60
C PHE A 91 15.90 -14.96 -7.74
N ILE A 92 16.61 -14.52 -8.80
CA ILE A 92 17.95 -14.98 -9.10
C ILE A 92 18.87 -13.76 -9.25
N ASP A 93 19.79 -13.60 -8.30
CA ASP A 93 20.82 -12.55 -8.37
C ASP A 93 21.90 -12.87 -9.40
N LYS A 94 22.35 -14.12 -9.42
CA LYS A 94 23.37 -14.59 -10.35
C LYS A 94 23.30 -16.10 -10.55
N VAL A 95 23.77 -16.55 -11.72
CA VAL A 95 24.01 -17.97 -12.04
C VAL A 95 25.50 -18.12 -12.36
N LEU A 96 26.12 -19.11 -11.77
CA LEU A 96 27.52 -19.47 -12.01
C LEU A 96 27.61 -20.82 -12.71
N ASP A 97 28.65 -21.02 -13.53
CA ASP A 97 29.01 -22.36 -14.01
C ASP A 97 29.77 -23.15 -12.93
N LYS A 98 30.17 -24.39 -13.27
CA LYS A 98 30.93 -25.27 -12.37
C LYS A 98 32.34 -24.73 -12.01
N ASP A 99 32.88 -23.81 -12.80
CA ASP A 99 34.21 -23.22 -12.64
C ASP A 99 34.13 -21.86 -11.94
N GLY A 100 32.91 -21.40 -11.55
CA GLY A 100 32.67 -20.15 -10.86
C GLY A 100 32.50 -18.93 -11.76
N ASN A 101 32.46 -19.10 -13.09
CA ASN A 101 32.23 -18.01 -14.02
C ASN A 101 30.75 -17.59 -14.01
N ILE A 102 30.50 -16.28 -14.14
CA ILE A 102 29.16 -15.72 -14.14
C ILE A 102 28.48 -15.97 -15.49
N LEU A 103 27.44 -16.80 -15.50
CA LEU A 103 26.57 -17.03 -16.66
C LEU A 103 25.45 -16.01 -16.75
N TYR A 104 24.96 -15.55 -15.60
CA TYR A 104 23.93 -14.51 -15.49
C TYR A 104 24.17 -13.70 -14.23
N LYS A 105 23.90 -12.40 -14.30
CA LYS A 105 23.86 -11.51 -13.14
C LYS A 105 22.73 -10.50 -13.33
N TYR A 106 21.85 -10.42 -12.34
CA TYR A 106 20.83 -9.37 -12.31
C TYR A 106 21.49 -7.98 -12.29
N ASN A 107 21.03 -7.12 -13.16
CA ASN A 107 21.50 -5.73 -13.23
C ASN A 107 20.41 -4.81 -12.69
N ASN A 108 20.62 -4.30 -11.49
CA ASN A 108 19.69 -3.35 -10.87
C ASN A 108 19.86 -1.97 -11.52
N VAL A 109 18.92 -1.60 -12.37
CA VAL A 109 18.85 -0.25 -12.97
C VAL A 109 18.18 0.68 -11.98
N LYS A 110 18.90 1.71 -11.50
CA LYS A 110 18.33 2.75 -10.64
C LYS A 110 17.53 3.74 -11.49
N ASP A 111 16.23 3.55 -11.55
CA ASP A 111 15.30 4.46 -12.21
C ASP A 111 14.53 5.28 -11.15
N SER A 112 14.78 6.59 -11.14
CA SER A 112 14.10 7.53 -10.24
C SER A 112 12.75 7.93 -10.84
N ILE A 113 11.68 7.35 -10.32
CA ILE A 113 10.31 7.59 -10.81
C ILE A 113 9.52 8.57 -9.96
N LEU A 114 9.94 8.84 -8.72
CA LEU A 114 9.30 9.78 -7.80
C LEU A 114 10.33 10.71 -7.16
N ASN A 115 9.88 11.88 -6.74
CA ASN A 115 10.69 12.78 -5.92
C ASN A 115 10.85 12.22 -4.51
N SER A 116 12.09 12.12 -4.01
CA SER A 116 12.41 11.50 -2.71
C SER A 116 11.77 12.23 -1.52
N ASN A 117 11.71 13.57 -1.55
CA ASN A 117 11.09 14.34 -0.48
C ASN A 117 9.58 14.10 -0.40
N LEU A 118 8.89 14.06 -1.56
CA LEU A 118 7.46 13.75 -1.61
C LEU A 118 7.19 12.31 -1.19
N THR A 119 8.07 11.38 -1.56
CA THR A 119 8.00 9.97 -1.14
C THR A 119 8.16 9.84 0.38
N TYR A 120 9.10 10.60 0.97
CA TYR A 120 9.27 10.64 2.41
C TYR A 120 8.00 11.18 3.13
N ILE A 121 7.43 12.29 2.64
CA ILE A 121 6.19 12.86 3.20
C ILE A 121 5.04 11.85 3.12
N LEU A 122 4.89 11.14 1.99
CA LEU A 122 3.88 10.09 1.85
C LEU A 122 4.11 8.96 2.86
N SER A 123 5.38 8.52 3.02
CA SER A 123 5.73 7.48 3.99
C SER A 123 5.39 7.89 5.42
N GLU A 124 5.65 9.13 5.81
CA GLU A 124 5.23 9.66 7.12
C GLU A 124 3.71 9.67 7.26
N MET A 125 2.96 10.15 6.26
CA MET A 125 1.49 10.14 6.31
C MET A 125 0.90 8.71 6.41
N LEU A 126 1.56 7.72 5.83
CA LEU A 126 1.13 6.31 5.94
C LEU A 126 1.34 5.74 7.35
N THR A 127 2.18 6.35 8.22
CA THR A 127 2.27 5.96 9.63
C THR A 127 1.05 6.39 10.43
N TYR A 128 0.29 7.40 9.98
CA TYR A 128 -0.90 7.91 10.66
C TYR A 128 -2.05 6.90 10.69
N THR A 129 -2.00 5.87 9.87
CA THR A 129 -3.02 4.80 9.84
C THR A 129 -3.13 3.99 11.14
N TYR A 130 -2.16 4.10 12.05
CA TYR A 130 -2.20 3.48 13.39
C TYR A 130 -1.80 4.46 14.52
N ASP A 131 -1.63 5.76 14.22
CA ASP A 131 -1.25 6.76 15.22
C ASP A 131 -2.46 7.22 16.04
N GLN A 132 -2.35 7.13 17.36
CA GLN A 132 -3.38 7.57 18.32
C GLN A 132 -3.67 9.07 18.25
N ALA A 133 -2.71 9.89 17.82
CA ALA A 133 -2.90 11.32 17.65
C ALA A 133 -3.95 11.68 16.59
N PHE A 134 -4.31 10.72 15.72
CA PHE A 134 -5.36 10.86 14.71
C PHE A 134 -6.73 10.32 15.15
N ILE A 135 -6.92 9.95 16.41
CA ILE A 135 -8.25 9.59 16.93
C ILE A 135 -9.07 10.89 17.06
N ASP A 136 -10.15 10.99 16.27
CA ASP A 136 -11.03 12.15 16.24
C ASP A 136 -12.45 11.68 15.91
N TYR A 137 -13.13 12.24 14.89
CA TYR A 137 -14.48 11.79 14.46
C TYR A 137 -14.49 10.32 13.95
N SER A 138 -13.35 9.77 13.65
CA SER A 138 -13.14 8.37 13.29
C SER A 138 -11.84 7.85 13.90
N TYR A 139 -11.63 6.54 13.77
CA TYR A 139 -10.40 5.88 14.20
C TYR A 139 -9.48 5.61 13.00
N PRO A 140 -8.15 5.77 13.16
CA PRO A 140 -7.19 5.26 12.18
C PRO A 140 -7.44 3.78 11.89
N THR A 141 -7.38 3.38 10.61
CA THR A 141 -7.82 2.05 10.14
C THR A 141 -7.03 0.87 10.72
N LEU A 142 -5.84 1.14 11.23
CA LEU A 142 -4.91 0.16 11.80
C LEU A 142 -4.56 0.46 13.26
N ILE A 143 -5.38 1.23 13.97
CA ILE A 143 -5.11 1.65 15.35
C ILE A 143 -4.78 0.49 16.29
N ASN A 144 -5.39 -0.68 16.06
CA ASN A 144 -5.15 -1.90 16.85
C ASN A 144 -3.73 -2.46 16.70
N LEU A 145 -2.97 -2.02 15.67
CA LEU A 145 -1.57 -2.42 15.50
C LEU A 145 -0.61 -1.57 16.36
N TYR A 146 -1.04 -0.39 16.81
CA TYR A 146 -0.19 0.53 17.58
C TYR A 146 0.57 -0.15 18.74
N PRO A 147 -0.08 -0.96 19.61
CA PRO A 147 0.61 -1.59 20.74
C PRO A 147 1.64 -2.66 20.33
N LYS A 148 1.56 -3.16 19.09
CA LYS A 148 2.43 -4.22 18.58
C LYS A 148 3.63 -3.70 17.79
N THR A 149 3.62 -2.41 17.39
CA THR A 149 4.69 -1.81 16.59
C THR A 149 5.88 -1.42 17.45
N THR A 150 7.07 -1.92 17.12
CA THR A 150 8.33 -1.50 17.77
C THR A 150 9.12 -0.50 16.94
N GLN A 151 8.71 -0.29 15.69
CA GLN A 151 9.32 0.65 14.75
C GLN A 151 8.23 1.39 13.95
N LYS A 152 8.65 2.42 13.21
CA LYS A 152 7.77 3.08 12.25
C LYS A 152 7.61 2.24 10.98
N TYR A 153 6.37 2.03 10.60
CA TYR A 153 5.97 1.37 9.37
C TYR A 153 5.02 2.27 8.58
N ALA A 154 5.25 2.41 7.31
CA ALA A 154 4.29 3.01 6.40
C ALA A 154 3.32 1.91 5.94
N ILE A 155 2.06 1.97 6.36
CA ILE A 155 1.09 0.87 6.16
C ILE A 155 -0.22 1.39 5.61
N LYS A 156 -0.86 0.61 4.72
CA LYS A 156 -2.21 0.85 4.24
C LYS A 156 -3.00 -0.43 4.17
N SER A 157 -4.23 -0.41 4.67
CA SER A 157 -5.20 -1.49 4.50
C SER A 157 -6.22 -1.17 3.41
N GLY A 158 -6.76 -2.23 2.80
CA GLY A 158 -7.89 -2.18 1.88
C GLY A 158 -8.87 -3.30 2.23
N THR A 159 -10.17 -3.02 2.13
CA THR A 159 -11.21 -4.01 2.42
C THR A 159 -12.38 -3.79 1.49
N THR A 160 -12.81 -4.86 0.84
CA THR A 160 -14.06 -4.95 0.08
C THR A 160 -14.93 -6.06 0.67
N ASP A 161 -15.95 -6.48 -0.02
CA ASP A 161 -16.73 -7.66 0.38
C ASP A 161 -16.00 -8.96 0.07
N THR A 162 -15.09 -8.95 -0.90
CA THR A 162 -14.38 -10.12 -1.43
C THR A 162 -12.90 -10.15 -1.10
N ASP A 163 -12.31 -9.00 -0.69
CA ASP A 163 -10.88 -8.85 -0.52
C ASP A 163 -10.51 -8.15 0.76
N MET A 164 -9.48 -8.63 1.43
CA MET A 164 -8.83 -7.95 2.54
C MET A 164 -7.33 -7.83 2.25
N TRP A 165 -6.87 -6.58 2.15
CA TRP A 165 -5.48 -6.25 1.87
C TRP A 165 -4.84 -5.53 3.05
N ILE A 166 -3.58 -5.82 3.27
CA ILE A 166 -2.67 -4.95 4.01
C ILE A 166 -1.31 -4.97 3.32
N ILE A 167 -0.78 -3.78 3.10
CA ILE A 167 0.56 -3.62 2.55
C ILE A 167 1.28 -2.53 3.31
N GLY A 168 2.56 -2.74 3.58
CA GLY A 168 3.36 -1.76 4.27
C GLY A 168 4.84 -2.09 4.22
N TYR A 169 5.64 -1.14 4.67
CA TYR A 169 7.09 -1.20 4.55
C TYR A 169 7.80 -0.41 5.65
N ASN A 170 9.06 -0.72 5.79
CA ASN A 170 10.09 0.11 6.42
C ASN A 170 11.28 0.26 5.45
N LYS A 171 12.42 0.76 5.93
CA LYS A 171 13.63 0.93 5.11
C LYS A 171 14.27 -0.39 4.63
N LYS A 172 13.89 -1.55 5.19
CA LYS A 172 14.54 -2.84 4.93
C LYS A 172 13.65 -3.79 4.13
N SER A 173 12.33 -3.68 4.28
CA SER A 173 11.41 -4.70 3.77
C SER A 173 10.04 -4.11 3.41
N VAL A 174 9.40 -4.74 2.46
CA VAL A 174 8.00 -4.54 2.08
C VAL A 174 7.27 -5.86 2.28
N LEU A 175 6.09 -5.81 2.88
CA LEU A 175 5.22 -6.97 3.03
C LEU A 175 3.81 -6.63 2.56
N ALA A 176 3.29 -7.45 1.66
CA ALA A 176 1.91 -7.41 1.20
C ALA A 176 1.21 -8.70 1.59
N ILE A 177 0.01 -8.59 2.14
CA ILE A 177 -0.85 -9.73 2.44
C ILE A 177 -2.22 -9.47 1.82
N TRP A 178 -2.71 -10.46 1.11
CA TRP A 178 -4.06 -10.53 0.61
C TRP A 178 -4.76 -11.75 1.19
N ASN A 179 -6.03 -11.57 1.54
CA ASN A 179 -6.93 -12.62 1.95
C ASN A 179 -8.25 -12.47 1.19
N GLY A 180 -8.63 -13.51 0.49
CA GLY A 180 -9.81 -13.54 -0.36
C GLY A 180 -9.99 -14.91 -0.99
N TYR A 181 -10.92 -15.01 -1.93
CA TYR A 181 -11.16 -16.20 -2.74
C TYR A 181 -10.91 -15.90 -4.21
N ASP A 182 -10.23 -16.81 -4.91
CA ASP A 182 -9.91 -16.64 -6.34
C ASP A 182 -11.15 -16.55 -7.24
N ASP A 183 -12.29 -17.04 -6.75
CA ASP A 183 -13.58 -16.97 -7.41
C ASP A 183 -14.45 -15.79 -6.95
N ASN A 184 -13.87 -14.79 -6.29
CA ASN A 184 -14.53 -13.59 -5.79
C ASN A 184 -15.71 -13.85 -4.84
N LYS A 185 -15.68 -14.94 -4.08
CA LYS A 185 -16.69 -15.17 -3.04
C LYS A 185 -16.62 -14.12 -1.95
N VAL A 186 -17.79 -13.77 -1.42
CA VAL A 186 -17.90 -12.86 -0.28
C VAL A 186 -17.22 -13.45 0.95
N ILE A 187 -16.38 -12.66 1.61
CA ILE A 187 -15.74 -13.02 2.87
C ILE A 187 -16.75 -12.82 3.98
N THR A 188 -17.21 -13.93 4.58
CA THR A 188 -18.23 -13.92 5.64
C THR A 188 -17.65 -13.55 7.01
N SER A 189 -16.35 -13.77 7.24
CA SER A 189 -15.67 -13.48 8.50
C SER A 189 -14.53 -12.48 8.28
N LYS A 190 -14.75 -11.21 8.66
CA LYS A 190 -13.76 -10.13 8.52
C LYS A 190 -12.95 -9.95 9.82
N ASN A 191 -12.33 -11.01 10.32
CA ASN A 191 -11.67 -11.06 11.65
C ASN A 191 -10.35 -10.28 11.75
N GLY A 192 -9.87 -9.68 10.65
CA GLY A 192 -8.64 -8.89 10.67
C GLY A 192 -7.34 -9.69 10.76
N TYR A 193 -7.35 -11.02 10.64
CA TYR A 193 -6.16 -11.90 10.72
C TYR A 193 -5.01 -11.47 9.82
N HIS A 194 -5.30 -10.96 8.62
CA HIS A 194 -4.29 -10.46 7.70
C HIS A 194 -3.45 -9.33 8.33
N LYS A 195 -4.06 -8.50 9.21
CA LYS A 195 -3.36 -7.42 9.93
C LYS A 195 -2.44 -7.97 11.01
N ASP A 196 -2.90 -8.98 11.76
CA ASP A 196 -2.09 -9.63 12.79
C ASP A 196 -0.92 -10.40 12.17
N ILE A 197 -1.17 -11.16 11.10
CA ILE A 197 -0.12 -11.86 10.35
C ILE A 197 0.93 -10.85 9.83
N TRP A 198 0.48 -9.70 9.31
CA TRP A 198 1.37 -8.67 8.80
C TRP A 198 2.33 -8.16 9.88
N ILE A 199 1.80 -7.71 11.01
CA ILE A 199 2.62 -7.14 12.08
C ILE A 199 3.54 -8.17 12.72
N ASP A 200 3.03 -9.38 13.00
CA ASP A 200 3.81 -10.45 13.60
C ASP A 200 4.96 -10.89 12.68
N THR A 201 4.74 -10.93 11.37
CA THR A 201 5.77 -11.25 10.37
C THR A 201 6.83 -10.15 10.32
N MET A 202 6.43 -8.87 10.22
CA MET A 202 7.38 -7.75 10.15
C MET A 202 8.23 -7.64 11.42
N GLU A 203 7.63 -7.77 12.60
CA GLU A 203 8.34 -7.72 13.87
C GLU A 203 9.28 -8.93 14.07
N SER A 204 8.88 -10.12 13.61
CA SER A 204 9.72 -11.31 13.65
C SER A 204 10.92 -11.20 12.71
N TYR A 205 10.70 -10.72 11.49
CA TYR A 205 11.77 -10.48 10.52
C TYR A 205 12.84 -9.52 11.05
N LEU A 206 12.40 -8.44 11.71
CA LEU A 206 13.32 -7.44 12.28
C LEU A 206 14.16 -8.00 13.45
N LYS A 207 13.62 -8.94 14.22
CA LYS A 207 14.40 -9.60 15.29
C LYS A 207 15.51 -10.48 14.73
N GLN A 208 15.30 -11.08 13.55
CA GLN A 208 16.29 -11.96 12.91
C GLN A 208 17.37 -11.18 12.15
N THR A 209 17.12 -9.91 11.81
CA THR A 209 18.04 -9.07 10.99
C THR A 209 18.81 -8.05 11.81
N LYS A 210 18.76 -8.12 13.14
CA LYS A 210 19.61 -7.40 14.08
C LYS A 210 20.91 -8.16 14.29
#